data_71705765ff2ee51ecf23073a1bac4942
#
_entry.id   71705765ff2ee51ecf23073a1bac4942
#
_cell.length_a   1.000
_cell.length_b   1.000
_cell.length_c   1.000
_cell.angle_alpha   90.00
_cell.angle_beta   90.00
_cell.angle_gamma   90.00
#
_symmetry.space_group_name_H-M   'P 1'
#
loop_
_entity.id
_entity.type
_entity.pdbx_description
1 polymer ?
#
loop_
_entity_poly.entity_id
_entity_poly.type
_entity_poly.pdbx_seq_one_letter_code
_entity_poly.pdbx_strand_id
1 'polypeptide(L)'
;RKAITITDVSRSMPVSDPLRLLDCAPVGDGAAAVVLCSENGQAKNAEAEISASAASTDSLSFFQKDDMFDFMATRRALAKALAFAGLSIKDIDFAEINDSYSSVAALSVEALGFSKRGEGTRDAKEGKFDLNGKIPISTFGGLKGRGNPVGATGVYQMVEAYRQLTGTAGANQVKNAKIGLLHNMGGIDSSAAVHVLRRIS
;
A
#
# COMPACT_ATOMS: atom_id res chain seq x y z
N ARG A 1 -4.01 1.15 -20.88
CA ARG A 1 -4.97 0.68 -19.87
C ARG A 1 -6.33 1.30 -20.17
N LYS A 2 -7.41 0.55 -19.98
CA LYS A 2 -8.79 1.05 -20.18
C LYS A 2 -9.29 1.58 -18.83
N ALA A 3 -9.87 2.78 -18.82
CA ALA A 3 -10.59 3.27 -17.66
C ALA A 3 -11.85 2.41 -17.43
N ILE A 4 -12.14 2.10 -16.18
CA ILE A 4 -13.31 1.35 -15.75
C ILE A 4 -14.16 2.22 -14.81
N THR A 5 -15.45 2.01 -14.83
CA THR A 5 -16.42 2.70 -13.98
C THR A 5 -16.94 1.78 -12.87
N ILE A 6 -17.55 2.35 -11.84
CA ILE A 6 -18.24 1.57 -10.79
C ILE A 6 -19.31 0.65 -11.41
N THR A 7 -19.97 1.10 -12.48
CA THR A 7 -20.95 0.28 -13.22
C THR A 7 -20.28 -0.91 -13.91
N ASP A 8 -19.08 -0.75 -14.46
CA ASP A 8 -18.33 -1.86 -15.04
C ASP A 8 -17.98 -2.90 -13.97
N VAL A 9 -17.56 -2.46 -12.78
CA VAL A 9 -17.28 -3.35 -11.64
C VAL A 9 -18.54 -4.13 -11.26
N SER A 10 -19.67 -3.44 -11.04
CA SER A 10 -20.92 -4.07 -10.59
C SER A 10 -21.54 -5.02 -11.62
N ARG A 11 -21.23 -4.87 -12.92
CA ARG A 11 -21.67 -5.74 -14.01
C ARG A 11 -20.67 -6.83 -14.37
N SER A 12 -19.47 -6.81 -13.79
CA SER A 12 -18.47 -7.83 -14.08
C SER A 12 -18.88 -9.19 -13.50
N MET A 13 -18.27 -10.25 -14.00
CA MET A 13 -18.59 -11.64 -13.61
C MET A 13 -18.46 -11.83 -12.09
N PRO A 14 -19.42 -12.43 -11.41
CA PRO A 14 -19.29 -12.79 -10.00
C PRO A 14 -18.14 -13.82 -9.81
N VAL A 15 -17.35 -13.62 -8.78
CA VAL A 15 -16.26 -14.55 -8.37
C VAL A 15 -16.64 -15.24 -7.07
N SER A 16 -17.02 -14.48 -6.07
CA SER A 16 -17.51 -14.95 -4.77
C SER A 16 -18.36 -13.82 -4.18
N ASP A 17 -19.66 -14.06 -4.01
CA ASP A 17 -20.59 -13.00 -3.56
C ASP A 17 -20.09 -12.34 -2.26
N PRO A 18 -20.02 -10.99 -2.20
CA PRO A 18 -20.41 -10.00 -3.23
C PRO A 18 -19.30 -9.63 -4.22
N LEU A 19 -18.11 -10.24 -4.16
CA LEU A 19 -16.93 -9.89 -4.98
C LEU A 19 -17.13 -10.29 -6.44
N ARG A 20 -16.68 -9.39 -7.32
CA ARG A 20 -16.73 -9.55 -8.76
C ARG A 20 -15.34 -9.54 -9.37
N LEU A 21 -15.22 -9.93 -10.63
CA LEU A 21 -13.93 -10.03 -11.31
C LEU A 21 -13.13 -8.71 -11.27
N LEU A 22 -13.81 -7.58 -11.41
CA LEU A 22 -13.13 -6.29 -11.36
C LEU A 22 -12.84 -5.78 -9.94
N ASP A 23 -13.30 -6.46 -8.90
CA ASP A 23 -12.82 -6.26 -7.52
C ASP A 23 -11.47 -6.94 -7.25
N CYS A 24 -11.10 -7.91 -8.09
CA CYS A 24 -9.89 -8.71 -7.93
C CYS A 24 -8.75 -8.14 -8.79
N ALA A 25 -7.55 -8.06 -8.24
CA ALA A 25 -6.37 -7.74 -9.03
C ALA A 25 -6.02 -8.91 -9.97
N PRO A 26 -5.71 -8.64 -11.25
CA PRO A 26 -5.26 -9.69 -12.16
C PRO A 26 -3.87 -10.19 -11.74
N VAL A 27 -3.69 -11.50 -11.69
CA VAL A 27 -2.37 -12.11 -11.56
C VAL A 27 -1.57 -11.82 -12.83
N GLY A 28 -0.30 -11.50 -12.68
CA GLY A 28 0.58 -11.19 -13.81
C GLY A 28 2.04 -11.47 -13.46
N ASP A 29 2.85 -11.60 -14.49
CA ASP A 29 4.30 -11.69 -14.34
C ASP A 29 4.90 -10.29 -14.21
N GLY A 30 5.99 -10.19 -13.47
CA GLY A 30 6.69 -8.94 -13.30
C GLY A 30 7.95 -9.08 -12.49
N ALA A 31 8.85 -8.11 -12.65
CA ALA A 31 10.08 -8.00 -11.87
C ALA A 31 10.32 -6.54 -11.52
N ALA A 32 10.88 -6.31 -10.36
CA ALA A 32 11.32 -5.00 -9.91
C ALA A 32 12.65 -5.15 -9.17
N ALA A 33 13.49 -4.12 -9.25
CA ALA A 33 14.77 -4.09 -8.56
C ALA A 33 15.03 -2.70 -7.98
N VAL A 34 15.63 -2.66 -6.81
CA VAL A 34 16.15 -1.45 -6.17
C VAL A 34 17.58 -1.70 -5.73
N VAL A 35 18.40 -0.67 -5.76
CA VAL A 35 19.76 -0.70 -5.23
C VAL A 35 19.76 -0.04 -3.86
N LEU A 36 20.21 -0.76 -2.85
CA LEU A 36 20.37 -0.24 -1.50
C LEU A 36 21.85 -0.04 -1.21
N CYS A 37 22.18 1.05 -0.54
CA CYS A 37 23.53 1.31 -0.06
C CYS A 37 23.48 1.82 1.39
N SER A 38 24.55 1.60 2.12
CA SER A 38 24.70 2.15 3.47
C SER A 38 25.07 3.63 3.41
N GLU A 39 24.73 4.37 4.45
CA GLU A 39 25.08 5.79 4.60
C GLU A 39 26.60 6.05 4.47
N ASN A 40 27.41 5.14 4.98
CA ASN A 40 28.89 5.21 4.90
C ASN A 40 29.45 4.71 3.55
N GLY A 41 28.61 4.28 2.63
CA GLY A 41 29.00 3.75 1.33
C GLY A 41 28.94 4.80 0.22
N GLN A 42 28.36 4.41 -0.91
CA GLN A 42 28.21 5.28 -2.09
C GLN A 42 26.90 6.10 -2.10
N ALA A 43 26.33 6.37 -0.92
CA ALA A 43 25.05 7.05 -0.77
C ALA A 43 25.09 8.56 -1.12
N LYS A 44 26.22 9.08 -1.64
CA LYS A 44 26.37 10.51 -1.97
C LYS A 44 25.31 11.08 -2.91
N ASN A 45 24.64 10.21 -3.67
CA ASN A 45 23.58 10.57 -4.59
C ASN A 45 22.23 9.92 -4.26
N ALA A 46 22.06 9.39 -3.04
CA ALA A 46 20.77 8.86 -2.63
C ALA A 46 19.78 10.01 -2.40
N GLU A 47 18.60 9.88 -2.98
CA GLU A 47 17.54 10.89 -2.89
C GLU A 47 16.42 10.46 -1.93
N ALA A 48 16.41 9.19 -1.51
CA ALA A 48 15.48 8.64 -0.54
C ALA A 48 16.16 7.64 0.38
N GLU A 49 15.70 7.57 1.63
CA GLU A 49 16.14 6.62 2.64
C GLU A 49 14.99 5.72 3.09
N ILE A 50 15.32 4.52 3.54
CA ILE A 50 14.41 3.67 4.30
C ILE A 50 14.55 4.02 5.77
N SER A 51 13.67 4.90 6.27
CA SER A 51 13.70 5.37 7.66
C SER A 51 13.25 4.30 8.65
N ALA A 52 12.39 3.37 8.21
CA ALA A 52 11.97 2.23 9.01
C ALA A 52 11.56 1.05 8.14
N SER A 53 11.75 -0.14 8.69
CA SER A 53 11.28 -1.40 8.12
C SER A 53 10.86 -2.33 9.24
N ALA A 54 9.62 -2.81 9.23
CA ALA A 54 9.10 -3.71 10.24
C ALA A 54 8.20 -4.78 9.62
N ALA A 55 8.21 -5.94 10.22
CA ALA A 55 7.31 -7.02 9.86
C ALA A 55 6.63 -7.59 11.11
N SER A 56 5.49 -8.22 10.88
CA SER A 56 4.75 -8.95 11.91
C SER A 56 4.01 -10.12 11.28
N THR A 57 3.67 -11.09 12.10
CA THR A 57 2.85 -12.24 11.71
C THR A 57 1.64 -12.34 12.61
N ASP A 58 0.63 -13.01 12.11
CA ASP A 58 -0.59 -13.37 12.83
C ASP A 58 -1.00 -14.80 12.43
N SER A 59 -2.10 -15.29 12.96
CA SER A 59 -2.61 -16.62 12.66
C SER A 59 -2.75 -16.85 11.16
N LEU A 60 -2.23 -18.00 10.68
CA LEU A 60 -2.36 -18.39 9.28
C LEU A 60 -3.81 -18.71 8.94
N SER A 61 -4.49 -19.43 9.85
CA SER A 61 -5.89 -19.80 9.68
C SER A 61 -6.78 -18.60 9.97
N PHE A 62 -7.63 -18.29 9.00
CA PHE A 62 -8.63 -17.23 9.11
C PHE A 62 -9.58 -17.45 10.30
N PHE A 63 -9.93 -18.69 10.56
CA PHE A 63 -10.83 -19.08 11.67
C PHE A 63 -10.19 -19.01 13.06
N GLN A 64 -8.89 -18.81 13.14
CA GLN A 64 -8.15 -18.64 14.41
C GLN A 64 -7.90 -17.17 14.76
N LYS A 65 -8.36 -16.24 13.93
CA LYS A 65 -8.29 -14.81 14.21
C LYS A 65 -9.44 -14.42 15.16
N ASP A 66 -9.13 -13.63 16.18
CA ASP A 66 -10.13 -13.08 17.10
C ASP A 66 -11.14 -12.22 16.36
N ASP A 67 -10.68 -11.51 15.35
CA ASP A 67 -11.49 -10.67 14.45
C ASP A 67 -10.98 -10.81 13.02
N MET A 68 -11.84 -11.34 12.15
CA MET A 68 -11.55 -11.59 10.75
C MET A 68 -11.37 -10.29 9.93
N PHE A 69 -11.94 -9.18 10.41
CA PHE A 69 -11.90 -7.88 9.75
C PHE A 69 -10.82 -6.95 10.33
N ASP A 70 -10.07 -7.40 11.33
CA ASP A 70 -8.93 -6.65 11.86
C ASP A 70 -7.60 -7.24 11.36
N PHE A 71 -6.84 -6.46 10.64
CA PHE A 71 -5.54 -6.84 10.13
C PHE A 71 -4.46 -6.57 11.20
N MET A 72 -4.35 -7.49 12.14
CA MET A 72 -3.49 -7.37 13.32
C MET A 72 -2.00 -7.41 12.99
N ALA A 73 -1.57 -8.22 11.99
CA ALA A 73 -0.17 -8.21 11.56
C ALA A 73 0.20 -6.85 10.97
N THR A 74 -0.68 -6.27 10.15
CA THR A 74 -0.53 -4.91 9.61
C THR A 74 -0.44 -3.86 10.71
N ARG A 75 -1.35 -3.87 11.69
CA ARG A 75 -1.31 -2.93 12.82
C ARG A 75 -0.02 -3.00 13.63
N ARG A 76 0.43 -4.22 13.93
CA ARG A 76 1.68 -4.45 14.68
C ARG A 76 2.91 -4.02 13.90
N ALA A 77 2.96 -4.33 12.59
CA ALA A 77 4.05 -3.90 11.72
C ALA A 77 4.09 -2.37 11.60
N LEU A 78 2.92 -1.73 11.40
CA LEU A 78 2.79 -0.28 11.36
C LEU A 78 3.29 0.38 12.65
N ALA A 79 2.80 -0.08 13.80
CA ALA A 79 3.17 0.49 15.09
C ALA A 79 4.69 0.44 15.32
N LYS A 80 5.32 -0.69 14.98
CA LYS A 80 6.78 -0.84 15.05
C LYS A 80 7.50 0.11 14.08
N ALA A 81 7.05 0.19 12.82
CA ALA A 81 7.67 1.04 11.81
C ALA A 81 7.59 2.52 12.18
N LEU A 82 6.42 3.00 12.60
CA LEU A 82 6.23 4.39 13.00
C LEU A 82 7.03 4.74 14.26
N ALA A 83 7.05 3.86 15.25
CA ALA A 83 7.86 4.06 16.46
C ALA A 83 9.36 4.15 16.12
N PHE A 84 9.84 3.27 15.23
CA PHE A 84 11.23 3.26 14.81
C PHE A 84 11.61 4.51 14.00
N ALA A 85 10.72 5.00 13.16
CA ALA A 85 10.91 6.23 12.38
C ALA A 85 10.73 7.52 13.21
N GLY A 86 10.19 7.44 14.44
CA GLY A 86 9.81 8.60 15.25
C GLY A 86 8.66 9.41 14.63
N LEU A 87 7.74 8.75 13.95
CA LEU A 87 6.64 9.36 13.21
C LEU A 87 5.27 8.91 13.73
N SER A 88 4.26 9.66 13.32
CA SER A 88 2.85 9.30 13.43
C SER A 88 2.23 9.06 12.05
N ILE A 89 1.07 8.45 11.99
CA ILE A 89 0.36 8.24 10.73
C ILE A 89 -0.02 9.57 10.03
N LYS A 90 -0.06 10.66 10.75
CA LYS A 90 -0.38 12.00 10.22
C LYS A 90 0.77 12.63 9.43
N ASP A 91 1.97 12.10 9.61
CA ASP A 91 3.19 12.58 8.95
C ASP A 91 3.39 11.93 7.57
N ILE A 92 2.55 10.96 7.22
CA ILE A 92 2.62 10.24 5.94
C ILE A 92 1.93 11.04 4.85
N ASP A 93 2.65 11.32 3.76
CA ASP A 93 2.14 12.09 2.62
C ASP A 93 1.41 11.23 1.58
N PHE A 94 1.82 9.97 1.43
CA PHE A 94 1.19 8.99 0.52
C PHE A 94 1.48 7.56 0.98
N ALA A 95 0.72 6.61 0.46
CA ALA A 95 0.97 5.20 0.75
C ALA A 95 0.83 4.29 -0.48
N GLU A 96 1.63 3.24 -0.51
CA GLU A 96 1.45 2.08 -1.38
C GLU A 96 0.96 0.92 -0.52
N ILE A 97 -0.18 0.34 -0.86
CA ILE A 97 -0.78 -0.74 -0.09
C ILE A 97 -0.96 -2.02 -0.92
N ASN A 98 -1.16 -3.14 -0.25
CA ASN A 98 -1.63 -4.34 -0.92
C ASN A 98 -3.14 -4.24 -1.12
N ASP A 99 -3.56 -4.03 -2.35
CA ASP A 99 -4.95 -3.88 -2.79
C ASP A 99 -5.38 -5.03 -3.71
N SER A 100 -4.98 -6.26 -3.36
CA SER A 100 -5.27 -7.46 -4.16
C SER A 100 -6.78 -7.69 -4.40
N TYR A 101 -7.61 -7.23 -3.48
CA TYR A 101 -9.07 -7.20 -3.59
C TYR A 101 -9.60 -5.87 -3.05
N SER A 102 -10.73 -5.40 -3.55
CA SER A 102 -11.37 -4.17 -3.05
C SER A 102 -11.66 -4.21 -1.54
N SER A 103 -12.09 -5.38 -1.02
CA SER A 103 -12.29 -5.61 0.42
C SER A 103 -10.99 -5.53 1.21
N VAL A 104 -9.90 -6.11 0.68
CA VAL A 104 -8.57 -6.04 1.31
C VAL A 104 -8.05 -4.61 1.35
N ALA A 105 -8.25 -3.84 0.27
CA ALA A 105 -7.90 -2.43 0.25
C ALA A 105 -8.62 -1.64 1.34
N ALA A 106 -9.95 -1.84 1.48
CA ALA A 106 -10.75 -1.18 2.52
C ALA A 106 -10.27 -1.51 3.94
N LEU A 107 -10.03 -2.78 4.23
CA LEU A 107 -9.52 -3.21 5.54
C LEU A 107 -8.08 -2.74 5.79
N SER A 108 -7.25 -2.68 4.75
CA SER A 108 -5.87 -2.19 4.87
C SER A 108 -5.82 -0.71 5.27
N VAL A 109 -6.62 0.16 4.64
CA VAL A 109 -6.64 1.59 5.01
C VAL A 109 -7.15 1.83 6.42
N GLU A 110 -8.04 0.97 6.92
CA GLU A 110 -8.52 0.99 8.30
C GLU A 110 -7.45 0.50 9.28
N ALA A 111 -6.80 -0.62 8.97
CA ALA A 111 -5.73 -1.18 9.81
C ALA A 111 -4.50 -0.25 9.89
N LEU A 112 -4.19 0.45 8.80
CA LEU A 112 -3.13 1.46 8.73
C LEU A 112 -3.53 2.80 9.41
N GLY A 113 -4.78 2.94 9.87
CA GLY A 113 -5.23 4.14 10.55
C GLY A 113 -5.51 5.35 9.64
N PHE A 114 -5.54 5.14 8.33
CA PHE A 114 -5.97 6.18 7.38
C PHE A 114 -7.48 6.40 7.42
N SER A 115 -8.24 5.38 7.80
CA SER A 115 -9.68 5.45 8.07
C SER A 115 -10.00 4.87 9.43
N LYS A 116 -11.13 5.28 10.00
CA LYS A 116 -11.69 4.58 11.15
C LYS A 116 -12.26 3.24 10.71
N ARG A 117 -12.37 2.31 11.64
CA ARG A 117 -12.96 1.00 11.38
C ARG A 117 -14.37 1.14 10.80
N GLY A 118 -14.65 0.41 9.71
CA GLY A 118 -15.91 0.44 8.98
C GLY A 118 -16.11 1.67 8.08
N GLU A 119 -15.12 2.57 7.98
CA GLU A 119 -15.23 3.79 7.19
C GLU A 119 -14.38 3.79 5.91
N GLY A 120 -13.54 2.77 5.70
CA GLY A 120 -12.60 2.73 4.57
C GLY A 120 -13.27 2.88 3.20
N THR A 121 -14.39 2.20 2.97
CA THR A 121 -15.15 2.30 1.72
C THR A 121 -15.82 3.66 1.54
N ARG A 122 -16.32 4.27 2.61
CA ARG A 122 -16.91 5.61 2.58
C ARG A 122 -15.84 6.64 2.24
N ASP A 123 -14.73 6.61 2.93
CA ASP A 123 -13.61 7.52 2.71
C ASP A 123 -13.06 7.42 1.28
N ALA A 124 -13.01 6.20 0.72
CA ALA A 124 -12.64 5.97 -0.68
C ALA A 124 -13.66 6.61 -1.64
N LYS A 125 -14.96 6.43 -1.38
CA LYS A 125 -16.03 7.04 -2.19
C LYS A 125 -16.00 8.57 -2.16
N GLU A 126 -15.57 9.15 -1.04
CA GLU A 126 -15.42 10.61 -0.86
C GLU A 126 -14.11 11.16 -1.48
N GLY A 127 -13.31 10.31 -2.15
CA GLY A 127 -12.08 10.71 -2.83
C GLY A 127 -10.89 10.97 -1.91
N LYS A 128 -10.95 10.54 -0.65
CA LYS A 128 -9.87 10.75 0.33
C LYS A 128 -8.53 10.17 -0.10
N PHE A 129 -8.56 9.08 -0.88
CA PHE A 129 -7.40 8.32 -1.34
C PHE A 129 -6.99 8.62 -2.77
N ASP A 130 -7.71 9.51 -3.45
CA ASP A 130 -7.38 9.95 -4.81
C ASP A 130 -6.04 10.69 -4.84
N LEU A 131 -5.44 10.84 -6.01
CA LEU A 131 -4.15 11.53 -6.20
C LEU A 131 -4.09 12.93 -5.56
N ASN A 132 -5.20 13.66 -5.58
CA ASN A 132 -5.32 14.97 -4.94
C ASN A 132 -6.14 14.92 -3.64
N GLY A 133 -6.39 13.73 -3.12
CA GLY A 133 -7.10 13.50 -1.86
C GLY A 133 -6.22 13.80 -0.64
N LYS A 134 -6.79 13.57 0.52
CA LYS A 134 -6.11 13.83 1.80
C LYS A 134 -4.87 12.96 2.01
N ILE A 135 -4.93 11.70 1.56
CA ILE A 135 -3.84 10.72 1.61
C ILE A 135 -3.86 9.88 0.34
N PRO A 136 -3.10 10.25 -0.69
CA PRO A 136 -3.03 9.48 -1.93
C PRO A 136 -2.54 8.06 -1.69
N ILE A 137 -3.25 7.08 -2.27
CA ILE A 137 -2.91 5.67 -2.11
C ILE A 137 -2.76 5.00 -3.47
N SER A 138 -1.69 4.20 -3.64
CA SER A 138 -1.45 3.37 -4.83
C SER A 138 -1.63 4.16 -6.14
N THR A 139 -0.96 5.30 -6.25
CA THR A 139 -1.18 6.33 -7.29
C THR A 139 -0.97 5.83 -8.71
N PHE A 140 -0.20 4.76 -8.91
CA PHE A 140 -0.03 4.06 -10.19
C PHE A 140 -1.17 3.08 -10.53
N GLY A 141 -2.23 3.07 -9.72
CA GLY A 141 -3.40 2.21 -9.89
C GLY A 141 -3.31 0.88 -9.16
N GLY A 142 -2.36 0.72 -8.24
CA GLY A 142 -2.17 -0.44 -7.38
C GLY A 142 -2.05 -1.76 -8.14
N LEU A 143 -2.36 -2.85 -7.46
CA LEU A 143 -2.36 -4.19 -8.04
C LEU A 143 -3.46 -4.37 -9.10
N LYS A 144 -4.58 -3.66 -8.96
CA LYS A 144 -5.65 -3.68 -9.97
C LYS A 144 -5.20 -3.06 -11.28
N GLY A 145 -4.59 -1.89 -11.24
CA GLY A 145 -4.16 -1.17 -12.44
C GLY A 145 -2.86 -1.72 -13.06
N ARG A 146 -1.95 -2.20 -12.24
CA ARG A 146 -0.62 -2.68 -12.64
C ARG A 146 -0.59 -4.19 -12.93
N GLY A 147 -1.40 -4.98 -12.25
CA GLY A 147 -1.30 -6.43 -12.11
C GLY A 147 -0.62 -6.81 -10.78
N ASN A 148 -0.87 -8.03 -10.34
CA ASN A 148 -0.29 -8.58 -9.11
C ASN A 148 0.80 -9.61 -9.44
N PRO A 149 2.08 -9.22 -9.44
CA PRO A 149 3.21 -10.13 -9.64
C PRO A 149 3.65 -10.83 -8.34
N VAL A 150 2.74 -10.97 -7.38
CA VAL A 150 2.89 -11.65 -6.09
C VAL A 150 4.18 -11.26 -5.37
N GLY A 151 5.25 -12.04 -5.49
CA GLY A 151 6.52 -11.83 -4.78
C GLY A 151 7.25 -10.53 -5.16
N ALA A 152 7.04 -10.00 -6.36
CA ALA A 152 7.65 -8.75 -6.79
C ALA A 152 6.90 -7.49 -6.28
N THR A 153 5.68 -7.64 -5.75
CA THR A 153 4.79 -6.51 -5.38
C THR A 153 5.47 -5.52 -4.44
N GLY A 154 6.08 -6.00 -3.35
CA GLY A 154 6.73 -5.11 -2.37
C GLY A 154 7.86 -4.29 -2.96
N VAL A 155 8.65 -4.86 -3.89
CA VAL A 155 9.72 -4.12 -4.57
C VAL A 155 9.15 -3.14 -5.59
N TYR A 156 8.04 -3.45 -6.25
CA TYR A 156 7.31 -2.48 -7.09
C TYR A 156 6.83 -1.27 -6.26
N GLN A 157 6.26 -1.51 -5.08
CA GLN A 157 5.85 -0.42 -4.18
C GLN A 157 7.04 0.46 -3.79
N MET A 158 8.21 -0.16 -3.53
CA MET A 158 9.45 0.57 -3.24
C MET A 158 9.86 1.48 -4.40
N VAL A 159 9.82 0.97 -5.64
CA VAL A 159 10.14 1.74 -6.86
C VAL A 159 9.14 2.90 -7.04
N GLU A 160 7.86 2.65 -6.83
CA GLU A 160 6.82 3.68 -6.96
C GLU A 160 6.99 4.76 -5.89
N ALA A 161 7.24 4.38 -4.63
CA ALA A 161 7.52 5.34 -3.58
C ALA A 161 8.80 6.16 -3.83
N TYR A 162 9.87 5.53 -4.32
CA TYR A 162 11.08 6.24 -4.72
C TYR A 162 10.77 7.32 -5.78
N ARG A 163 9.99 6.98 -6.80
CA ARG A 163 9.58 7.95 -7.83
C ARG A 163 8.78 9.12 -7.26
N GLN A 164 7.89 8.86 -6.31
CA GLN A 164 7.13 9.91 -5.63
C GLN A 164 8.05 10.86 -4.87
N LEU A 165 9.01 10.31 -4.11
CA LEU A 165 9.93 11.07 -3.29
C LEU A 165 10.94 11.89 -4.11
N THR A 166 11.33 11.39 -5.29
CA THR A 166 12.28 12.06 -6.19
C THR A 166 11.63 12.97 -7.23
N GLY A 167 10.30 13.09 -7.23
CA GLY A 167 9.58 13.93 -8.19
C GLY A 167 9.53 13.37 -9.61
N THR A 168 9.75 12.05 -9.78
CA THR A 168 9.81 11.39 -11.11
C THR A 168 8.58 10.53 -11.41
N ALA A 169 7.50 10.66 -10.64
CA ALA A 169 6.27 9.91 -10.83
C ALA A 169 5.37 10.39 -11.99
N GLY A 170 5.76 11.46 -12.69
CA GLY A 170 5.05 11.95 -13.87
C GLY A 170 3.64 12.43 -13.56
N ALA A 171 2.65 11.98 -14.32
CA ALA A 171 1.24 12.37 -14.14
C ALA A 171 0.62 11.94 -12.81
N ASN A 172 1.24 10.97 -12.12
CA ASN A 172 0.77 10.45 -10.84
C ASN A 172 1.51 11.06 -9.65
N GLN A 173 2.26 12.12 -9.86
CA GLN A 173 3.07 12.75 -8.82
C GLN A 173 2.22 13.36 -7.71
N VAL A 174 2.45 12.92 -6.48
CA VAL A 174 1.93 13.54 -5.26
C VAL A 174 2.72 14.83 -4.99
N LYS A 175 2.01 15.94 -4.79
CA LYS A 175 2.65 17.25 -4.55
C LYS A 175 3.39 17.25 -3.22
N ASN A 176 4.64 17.71 -3.25
CA ASN A 176 5.48 17.90 -2.05
C ASN A 176 5.66 16.63 -1.21
N ALA A 177 5.59 15.45 -1.80
CA ALA A 177 5.80 14.19 -1.12
C ALA A 177 7.19 14.12 -0.47
N LYS A 178 7.24 13.86 0.83
CA LYS A 178 8.47 13.74 1.63
C LYS A 178 8.54 12.41 2.38
N ILE A 179 7.40 11.85 2.76
CA ILE A 179 7.31 10.63 3.56
C ILE A 179 6.28 9.70 2.94
N GLY A 180 6.71 8.52 2.50
CA GLY A 180 5.88 7.47 1.96
C GLY A 180 5.79 6.26 2.87
N LEU A 181 4.62 5.66 2.98
CA LEU A 181 4.39 4.41 3.68
C LEU A 181 4.10 3.30 2.68
N LEU A 182 4.81 2.18 2.80
CA LEU A 182 4.60 0.99 1.99
C LEU A 182 4.09 -0.13 2.87
N HIS A 183 3.01 -0.76 2.44
CA HIS A 183 2.41 -1.88 3.12
C HIS A 183 2.21 -3.04 2.16
N ASN A 184 2.73 -4.18 2.50
CA ASN A 184 2.47 -5.43 1.79
C ASN A 184 2.14 -6.55 2.78
N MET A 185 1.33 -7.51 2.32
CA MET A 185 0.92 -8.63 3.16
C MET A 185 0.98 -9.96 2.39
N GLY A 186 1.10 -11.05 3.14
CA GLY A 186 0.94 -12.41 2.68
C GLY A 186 -0.29 -13.05 3.32
N GLY A 187 -1.00 -13.87 2.54
CA GLY A 187 -2.28 -14.41 2.95
C GLY A 187 -3.31 -13.30 3.21
N ILE A 188 -4.23 -13.54 4.12
CA ILE A 188 -5.16 -12.51 4.60
C ILE A 188 -4.59 -11.99 5.93
N ASP A 189 -3.58 -11.14 5.83
CA ASP A 189 -2.86 -10.57 6.98
C ASP A 189 -2.26 -11.64 7.93
N SER A 190 -1.85 -12.80 7.40
CA SER A 190 -1.07 -13.77 8.19
C SER A 190 0.38 -13.32 8.36
N SER A 191 0.85 -12.49 7.46
CA SER A 191 2.11 -11.74 7.58
C SER A 191 1.95 -10.38 6.95
N ALA A 192 2.57 -9.35 7.52
CA ALA A 192 2.60 -8.01 6.96
C ALA A 192 3.98 -7.40 7.13
N ALA A 193 4.36 -6.60 6.15
CA ALA A 193 5.56 -5.76 6.17
C ALA A 193 5.17 -4.30 5.93
N VAL A 194 5.74 -3.41 6.72
CA VAL A 194 5.57 -1.96 6.58
C VAL A 194 6.94 -1.31 6.50
N HIS A 195 7.14 -0.49 5.49
CA HIS A 195 8.34 0.33 5.34
C HIS A 195 7.95 1.80 5.31
N VAL A 196 8.80 2.64 5.86
CA VAL A 196 8.68 4.10 5.77
C VAL A 196 9.89 4.60 4.99
N LEU A 197 9.62 5.29 3.89
CA LEU A 197 10.63 5.95 3.09
C LEU A 197 10.54 7.45 3.30
N ARG A 198 11.69 8.10 3.33
CA ARG A 198 11.79 9.55 3.44
C ARG A 198 12.67 10.10 2.33
N ARG A 199 12.28 11.25 1.79
CA ARG A 199 13.13 12.04 0.89
C ARG A 199 14.34 12.57 1.66
N ILE A 200 15.53 12.41 1.09
CA ILE A 200 16.74 13.07 1.56
C ILE A 200 16.74 14.48 0.94
N SER A 201 16.88 15.49 1.76
CA SER A 201 16.90 16.90 1.36
C SER A 201 18.24 17.31 0.75
#